data_9519caf330fadc5d5f4fb8cfef0369b2
#
_entry.id   9519caf330fadc5d5f4fb8cfef0369b2
#
_cell.length_a   1.000
_cell.length_b   1.000
_cell.length_c   1.000
_cell.angle_alpha   90.00
_cell.angle_beta   90.00
_cell.angle_gamma   90.00
#
_symmetry.space_group_name_H-M   'P 1'
#
loop_
_entity.id
_entity.type
_entity.pdbx_description
1 polymer ?
#
loop_
_entity_poly.entity_id
_entity_poly.type
_entity_poly.pdbx_seq_one_letter_code
_entity_poly.pdbx_strand_id
1 'polypeptide(L)'
;MKILEYDEKLTFKSKYYDEEAVFLDIETTGLSPMRSFIYLIGLVFIDLKKMTMHITQLIAEDKDEEEEILKLMKERLKGYKTVVTYNGNSFDLPFIAKRSERYGIEPIAMDSFDMYEKLRLHKDTLKLDGLKQKNIEKKLGITREDRYNGGECISFYKDYVKNKNQESFDRFVLHNYDDLLYMPATMSILDLLDEKITIDIDGRKYKFDKHSIKKDILMIDFTTDMGINTYVEETGYLIEEDEERRHLEFTLKTGYMKDARKVKYLEKSSLASLKSEDFDGEELVEEGIVPIRIQNKLFIRNIIKLGSI
;
A
#
# COMPACT_ATOMS: atom_id res chain seq x y z
N MET A 1 14.55 -16.72 24.13
CA MET A 1 13.54 -16.50 23.07
C MET A 1 12.15 -16.88 23.57
N LYS A 2 11.12 -16.13 23.21
CA LYS A 2 9.71 -16.46 23.46
C LYS A 2 8.95 -16.56 22.14
N ILE A 3 7.97 -17.45 22.10
CA ILE A 3 7.02 -17.59 20.99
C ILE A 3 5.63 -17.40 21.57
N LEU A 4 4.87 -16.48 20.99
CA LEU A 4 3.46 -16.28 21.29
C LEU A 4 2.66 -16.64 20.05
N GLU A 5 1.57 -17.39 20.24
CA GLU A 5 0.71 -17.85 19.15
C GLU A 5 -0.76 -17.58 19.52
N TYR A 6 -1.53 -17.08 18.53
CA TYR A 6 -2.93 -16.72 18.70
C TYR A 6 -3.73 -17.18 17.50
N ASP A 7 -4.93 -17.68 17.74
CA ASP A 7 -5.91 -18.00 16.70
C ASP A 7 -7.03 -16.98 16.75
N GLU A 8 -7.20 -16.25 15.66
CA GLU A 8 -8.13 -15.15 15.55
C GLU A 8 -9.10 -15.36 14.38
N LYS A 9 -10.24 -14.64 14.42
CA LYS A 9 -11.20 -14.64 13.33
C LYS A 9 -10.78 -13.65 12.25
N LEU A 10 -10.84 -14.09 11.00
CA LEU A 10 -10.70 -13.21 9.86
C LEU A 10 -12.05 -12.49 9.62
N THR A 11 -12.19 -11.30 10.19
CA THR A 11 -13.47 -10.55 10.21
C THR A 11 -13.78 -9.78 8.94
N PHE A 12 -12.75 -9.47 8.16
CA PHE A 12 -12.86 -8.79 6.87
C PHE A 12 -12.74 -9.78 5.72
N LYS A 13 -13.24 -9.40 4.56
CA LYS A 13 -13.08 -10.16 3.31
C LYS A 13 -12.35 -9.28 2.31
N SER A 14 -11.49 -9.90 1.52
CA SER A 14 -10.82 -9.26 0.38
C SER A 14 -10.58 -10.30 -0.71
N LYS A 15 -10.72 -9.92 -1.98
CA LYS A 15 -10.32 -10.75 -3.11
C LYS A 15 -8.80 -10.88 -3.25
N TYR A 16 -8.06 -10.08 -2.49
CA TYR A 16 -6.60 -10.09 -2.43
C TYR A 16 -6.04 -11.10 -1.41
N TYR A 17 -6.90 -11.78 -0.66
CA TYR A 17 -6.44 -12.85 0.24
C TYR A 17 -5.95 -14.05 -0.55
N ASP A 18 -4.80 -14.56 -0.13
CA ASP A 18 -4.16 -15.73 -0.70
C ASP A 18 -3.62 -16.61 0.44
N GLU A 19 -3.98 -17.90 0.46
CA GLU A 19 -3.48 -18.86 1.47
C GLU A 19 -1.99 -19.20 1.27
N GLU A 20 -1.41 -18.87 0.11
CA GLU A 20 0.03 -19.00 -0.15
C GLU A 20 0.81 -17.72 0.24
N ALA A 21 0.14 -16.72 0.81
CA ALA A 21 0.74 -15.51 1.32
C ALA A 21 0.86 -15.54 2.85
N VAL A 22 1.91 -14.88 3.35
CA VAL A 22 2.13 -14.64 4.79
C VAL A 22 2.27 -13.16 5.03
N PHE A 23 1.60 -12.62 6.04
CA PHE A 23 1.81 -11.24 6.47
C PHE A 23 2.98 -11.19 7.44
N LEU A 24 3.80 -10.17 7.30
CA LEU A 24 5.03 -10.01 8.08
C LEU A 24 5.20 -8.57 8.53
N ASP A 25 5.60 -8.41 9.78
CA ASP A 25 6.00 -7.14 10.40
C ASP A 25 7.15 -7.39 11.37
N ILE A 26 8.08 -6.45 11.53
CA ILE A 26 9.21 -6.57 12.48
C ILE A 26 9.31 -5.38 13.41
N GLU A 27 9.80 -5.67 14.61
CA GLU A 27 10.23 -4.66 15.56
C GLU A 27 11.74 -4.67 15.75
N THR A 28 12.35 -3.51 15.75
CA THR A 28 13.81 -3.36 15.79
C THR A 28 14.25 -2.39 16.88
N THR A 29 15.48 -2.52 17.35
CA THR A 29 16.05 -1.60 18.35
C THR A 29 16.48 -0.25 17.79
N GLY A 30 16.24 0.01 16.50
CA GLY A 30 16.50 1.27 15.81
C GLY A 30 16.49 1.12 14.30
N LEU A 31 16.60 2.21 13.54
CA LEU A 31 16.37 2.26 12.11
C LEU A 31 17.51 1.71 11.23
N SER A 32 18.69 1.44 11.79
CA SER A 32 19.86 1.00 11.01
C SER A 32 20.17 -0.47 11.25
N PRO A 33 20.07 -1.36 10.23
CA PRO A 33 20.38 -2.77 10.40
C PRO A 33 21.85 -3.06 10.72
N MET A 34 22.75 -2.07 10.51
CA MET A 34 24.17 -2.18 10.89
C MET A 34 24.41 -1.96 12.39
N ARG A 35 23.55 -1.19 13.07
CA ARG A 35 23.72 -0.76 14.47
C ARG A 35 22.65 -1.32 15.39
N SER A 36 21.56 -1.83 14.81
CA SER A 36 20.40 -2.31 15.53
C SER A 36 20.11 -3.76 15.15
N PHE A 37 19.26 -4.42 15.91
CA PHE A 37 18.86 -5.80 15.67
C PHE A 37 17.33 -5.94 15.75
N ILE A 38 16.82 -7.04 15.23
CA ILE A 38 15.40 -7.40 15.27
C ILE A 38 15.13 -8.08 16.60
N TYR A 39 14.21 -7.54 17.39
CA TYR A 39 13.83 -8.17 18.65
C TYR A 39 12.47 -8.88 18.60
N LEU A 40 11.65 -8.59 17.57
CA LEU A 40 10.39 -9.26 17.37
C LEU A 40 10.11 -9.41 15.87
N ILE A 41 9.66 -10.59 15.48
CA ILE A 41 9.16 -10.89 14.14
C ILE A 41 7.74 -11.39 14.29
N GLY A 42 6.82 -10.70 13.65
CA GLY A 42 5.41 -11.07 13.60
C GLY A 42 5.03 -11.69 12.27
N LEU A 43 4.26 -12.78 12.31
CA LEU A 43 3.76 -13.50 11.15
C LEU A 43 2.26 -13.74 11.29
N VAL A 44 1.52 -13.61 10.17
CA VAL A 44 0.11 -14.00 10.13
C VAL A 44 -0.13 -14.93 8.94
N PHE A 45 -0.75 -16.06 9.21
CA PHE A 45 -1.17 -17.07 8.27
C PHE A 45 -2.70 -17.10 8.22
N ILE A 46 -3.31 -17.09 7.03
CA ILE A 46 -4.77 -17.08 6.88
C ILE A 46 -5.28 -18.44 6.41
N ASP A 47 -6.43 -18.85 6.94
CA ASP A 47 -7.21 -20.01 6.49
C ASP A 47 -8.57 -19.49 5.99
N LEU A 48 -8.70 -19.40 4.67
CA LEU A 48 -9.91 -18.86 4.02
C LEU A 48 -11.11 -19.81 4.16
N LYS A 49 -10.87 -21.10 4.32
CA LYS A 49 -11.95 -22.09 4.47
C LYS A 49 -12.61 -21.95 5.85
N LYS A 50 -11.80 -21.69 6.88
CA LYS A 50 -12.30 -21.50 8.25
C LYS A 50 -12.60 -20.05 8.58
N MET A 51 -12.17 -19.11 7.74
CA MET A 51 -12.19 -17.67 8.02
C MET A 51 -11.50 -17.35 9.35
N THR A 52 -10.29 -17.90 9.51
CA THR A 52 -9.43 -17.68 10.66
C THR A 52 -8.03 -17.25 10.22
N MET A 53 -7.28 -16.71 11.16
CA MET A 53 -5.86 -16.41 10.99
C MET A 53 -5.09 -16.88 12.22
N HIS A 54 -3.87 -17.35 11.99
CA HIS A 54 -2.93 -17.74 13.02
C HIS A 54 -1.83 -16.69 13.08
N ILE A 55 -1.67 -16.05 14.23
CA ILE A 55 -0.66 -15.02 14.49
C ILE A 55 0.47 -15.64 15.30
N THR A 56 1.69 -15.44 14.85
CA THR A 56 2.90 -15.87 15.57
C THR A 56 3.79 -14.67 15.83
N GLN A 57 4.22 -14.48 17.07
CA GLN A 57 5.26 -13.51 17.44
C GLN A 57 6.50 -14.25 17.95
N LEU A 58 7.63 -14.04 17.27
CA LEU A 58 8.94 -14.57 17.62
C LEU A 58 9.73 -13.47 18.30
N ILE A 59 10.04 -13.62 19.57
CA ILE A 59 10.61 -12.56 20.42
C ILE A 59 11.98 -12.96 20.92
N ALA A 60 13.00 -12.18 20.59
CA ALA A 60 14.33 -12.27 21.18
C ALA A 60 14.34 -11.53 22.52
N GLU A 61 14.66 -12.22 23.60
CA GLU A 61 14.78 -11.63 24.95
C GLU A 61 16.10 -10.88 25.17
N ASP A 62 17.05 -11.09 24.25
CA ASP A 62 18.28 -10.29 24.10
C ASP A 62 18.80 -10.37 22.64
N LYS A 63 19.89 -9.65 22.37
CA LYS A 63 20.48 -9.57 21.03
C LYS A 63 21.06 -10.89 20.50
N ASP A 64 21.42 -11.82 21.38
CA ASP A 64 22.09 -13.06 21.02
C ASP A 64 21.08 -14.11 20.51
N GLU A 65 19.80 -13.88 20.76
CA GLU A 65 18.68 -14.69 20.25
C GLU A 65 18.13 -14.24 18.88
N GLU A 66 18.66 -13.15 18.31
CA GLU A 66 18.21 -12.66 16.98
C GLU A 66 18.42 -13.70 15.89
N GLU A 67 19.56 -14.41 15.91
CA GLU A 67 19.84 -15.47 14.94
C GLU A 67 18.78 -16.58 14.98
N GLU A 68 18.34 -16.93 16.19
CA GLU A 68 17.36 -17.99 16.42
C GLU A 68 15.98 -17.60 15.86
N ILE A 69 15.49 -16.37 16.15
CA ILE A 69 14.21 -15.93 15.63
C ILE A 69 14.22 -15.77 14.10
N LEU A 70 15.34 -15.36 13.49
CA LEU A 70 15.49 -15.30 12.04
C LEU A 70 15.45 -16.69 11.38
N LYS A 71 16.12 -17.69 11.98
CA LYS A 71 16.07 -19.08 11.51
C LYS A 71 14.66 -19.65 11.63
N LEU A 72 13.99 -19.41 12.74
CA LEU A 72 12.63 -19.89 12.96
C LEU A 72 11.64 -19.21 12.02
N MET A 73 11.76 -17.89 11.80
CA MET A 73 10.99 -17.20 10.77
C MET A 73 11.13 -17.90 9.41
N LYS A 74 12.37 -18.17 9.00
CA LYS A 74 12.63 -18.83 7.70
C LYS A 74 11.99 -20.21 7.62
N GLU A 75 11.98 -20.97 8.70
CA GLU A 75 11.27 -22.26 8.77
C GLU A 75 9.75 -22.10 8.62
N ARG A 76 9.16 -21.11 9.30
CA ARG A 76 7.72 -20.82 9.23
C ARG A 76 7.28 -20.33 7.85
N LEU A 77 8.18 -19.69 7.08
CA LEU A 77 7.90 -19.20 5.72
C LEU A 77 7.99 -20.28 4.63
N LYS A 78 8.45 -21.50 4.96
CA LYS A 78 8.56 -22.58 3.96
C LYS A 78 7.20 -22.95 3.39
N GLY A 79 7.13 -23.00 2.06
CA GLY A 79 5.92 -23.35 1.31
C GLY A 79 5.04 -22.16 0.95
N TYR A 80 5.30 -20.99 1.50
CA TYR A 80 4.61 -19.76 1.09
C TYR A 80 5.31 -19.11 -0.10
N LYS A 81 4.56 -18.40 -0.94
CA LYS A 81 5.04 -17.78 -2.18
C LYS A 81 5.18 -16.28 -2.06
N THR A 82 4.31 -15.64 -1.28
CA THR A 82 4.21 -14.18 -1.20
C THR A 82 4.35 -13.71 0.25
N VAL A 83 5.17 -12.69 0.48
CA VAL A 83 5.19 -11.95 1.74
C VAL A 83 4.42 -10.64 1.60
N VAL A 84 3.42 -10.46 2.45
CA VAL A 84 2.60 -9.23 2.52
C VAL A 84 3.11 -8.37 3.66
N THR A 85 3.38 -7.10 3.36
CA THR A 85 3.89 -6.15 4.35
C THR A 85 3.19 -4.80 4.24
N TYR A 86 3.39 -3.95 5.24
CA TYR A 86 3.00 -2.54 5.18
C TYR A 86 4.26 -1.64 5.19
N ASN A 87 4.68 -1.15 4.02
CA ASN A 87 5.94 -0.41 3.80
C ASN A 87 7.22 -1.25 4.00
N GLY A 88 7.08 -2.58 3.94
CA GLY A 88 8.17 -3.50 4.23
C GLY A 88 9.25 -3.54 3.15
N ASN A 89 8.93 -3.20 1.89
CA ASN A 89 9.93 -3.06 0.83
C ASN A 89 10.98 -1.98 1.15
N SER A 90 10.57 -0.97 1.93
CA SER A 90 11.47 0.13 2.33
C SER A 90 12.18 -0.13 3.66
N PHE A 91 11.66 -1.01 4.52
CA PHE A 91 12.20 -1.21 5.87
C PHE A 91 12.37 -2.68 6.25
N ASP A 92 11.30 -3.45 6.41
CA ASP A 92 11.32 -4.79 6.99
C ASP A 92 12.19 -5.76 6.20
N LEU A 93 11.94 -5.88 4.89
CA LEU A 93 12.63 -6.85 4.05
C LEU A 93 14.12 -6.52 3.88
N PRO A 94 14.54 -5.27 3.60
CA PRO A 94 15.97 -4.91 3.59
C PRO A 94 16.63 -5.09 4.96
N PHE A 95 15.90 -4.83 6.06
CA PHE A 95 16.43 -5.02 7.41
C PHE A 95 16.67 -6.51 7.69
N ILE A 96 15.66 -7.36 7.44
CA ILE A 96 15.77 -8.82 7.57
C ILE A 96 16.91 -9.35 6.71
N ALA A 97 16.99 -8.95 5.44
CA ALA A 97 18.04 -9.38 4.52
C ALA A 97 19.44 -9.07 5.07
N LYS A 98 19.63 -7.83 5.55
CA LYS A 98 20.94 -7.42 6.10
C LYS A 98 21.29 -8.10 7.40
N ARG A 99 20.30 -8.39 8.26
CA ARG A 99 20.54 -9.14 9.50
C ARG A 99 20.79 -10.62 9.22
N SER A 100 20.04 -11.21 8.28
CA SER A 100 20.23 -12.59 7.84
C SER A 100 21.63 -12.84 7.28
N GLU A 101 22.11 -11.91 6.41
CA GLU A 101 23.47 -11.94 5.86
C GLU A 101 24.54 -12.06 6.96
N ARG A 102 24.37 -11.32 8.07
CA ARG A 102 25.30 -11.34 9.21
C ARG A 102 25.46 -12.74 9.85
N TYR A 103 24.40 -13.53 9.82
CA TYR A 103 24.36 -14.88 10.42
C TYR A 103 24.49 -16.00 9.37
N GLY A 104 24.78 -15.66 8.12
CA GLY A 104 24.86 -16.64 7.02
C GLY A 104 23.53 -17.33 6.71
N ILE A 105 22.41 -16.66 7.03
CA ILE A 105 21.06 -17.15 6.72
C ILE A 105 20.70 -16.66 5.32
N GLU A 106 20.28 -17.58 4.44
CA GLU A 106 19.83 -17.25 3.09
C GLU A 106 18.64 -16.26 3.10
N PRO A 107 18.59 -15.28 2.19
CA PRO A 107 17.49 -14.33 2.07
C PRO A 107 16.12 -14.99 1.89
N ILE A 108 15.07 -14.25 2.16
CA ILE A 108 13.69 -14.63 1.80
C ILE A 108 13.60 -14.56 0.27
N ALA A 109 13.27 -15.69 -0.36
CA ALA A 109 13.07 -15.81 -1.81
C ALA A 109 11.56 -15.95 -2.10
N MET A 110 10.79 -14.88 -1.81
CA MET A 110 9.34 -14.82 -2.00
C MET A 110 9.00 -13.52 -2.75
N ASP A 111 7.88 -13.54 -3.44
CA ASP A 111 7.32 -12.32 -4.02
C ASP A 111 6.88 -11.38 -2.89
N SER A 112 7.08 -10.08 -3.10
CA SER A 112 6.66 -9.07 -2.12
C SER A 112 5.39 -8.36 -2.56
N PHE A 113 4.41 -8.29 -1.65
CA PHE A 113 3.21 -7.49 -1.79
C PHE A 113 3.20 -6.40 -0.70
N ASP A 114 3.60 -5.19 -1.07
CA ASP A 114 3.66 -4.06 -0.13
C ASP A 114 2.40 -3.20 -0.24
N MET A 115 1.59 -3.20 0.82
CA MET A 115 0.34 -2.45 0.91
C MET A 115 0.54 -0.94 0.74
N TYR A 116 1.62 -0.38 1.33
CA TYR A 116 1.91 1.05 1.21
C TYR A 116 2.18 1.45 -0.24
N GLU A 117 2.94 0.65 -0.98
CA GLU A 117 3.21 0.92 -2.40
C GLU A 117 1.94 0.92 -3.24
N LYS A 118 1.00 0.01 -2.96
CA LYS A 118 -0.30 -0.04 -3.63
C LYS A 118 -1.16 1.19 -3.35
N LEU A 119 -1.05 1.77 -2.15
CA LEU A 119 -1.93 2.84 -1.69
C LEU A 119 -1.36 4.25 -1.88
N ARG A 120 -0.03 4.41 -1.98
CA ARG A 120 0.65 5.73 -1.91
C ARG A 120 0.17 6.76 -2.94
N LEU A 121 -0.23 6.32 -4.13
CA LEU A 121 -0.76 7.19 -5.19
C LEU A 121 -2.26 7.49 -5.04
N HIS A 122 -2.96 6.75 -4.18
CA HIS A 122 -4.42 6.77 -4.08
C HIS A 122 -4.94 7.36 -2.76
N LYS A 123 -4.09 8.07 -2.01
CA LYS A 123 -4.48 8.74 -0.75
C LYS A 123 -5.73 9.60 -0.93
N ASP A 124 -5.73 10.48 -1.94
CA ASP A 124 -6.84 11.40 -2.21
C ASP A 124 -8.05 10.67 -2.81
N THR A 125 -7.83 9.65 -3.66
CA THR A 125 -8.89 8.79 -4.21
C THR A 125 -9.68 8.09 -3.11
N LEU A 126 -8.98 7.58 -2.10
CA LEU A 126 -9.56 6.91 -0.94
C LEU A 126 -9.99 7.86 0.17
N LYS A 127 -9.67 9.17 0.06
CA LYS A 127 -9.91 10.19 1.10
C LYS A 127 -9.32 9.75 2.45
N LEU A 128 -8.03 9.42 2.46
CA LEU A 128 -7.30 9.00 3.65
C LEU A 128 -6.69 10.21 4.36
N ASP A 129 -6.74 10.24 5.69
CA ASP A 129 -6.07 11.26 6.51
C ASP A 129 -4.53 11.16 6.40
N GLY A 130 -4.01 9.97 6.10
CA GLY A 130 -2.60 9.66 5.91
C GLY A 130 -2.41 8.23 5.41
N LEU A 131 -1.14 7.85 5.19
CA LEU A 131 -0.79 6.52 4.66
C LEU A 131 -0.16 5.60 5.70
N LYS A 132 -0.24 5.90 6.99
CA LYS A 132 0.12 4.93 8.04
C LYS A 132 -0.97 3.84 8.11
N GLN A 133 -0.59 2.62 8.47
CA GLN A 133 -1.53 1.52 8.63
C GLN A 133 -2.73 1.90 9.51
N LYS A 134 -2.50 2.55 10.66
CA LYS A 134 -3.54 3.08 11.57
C LYS A 134 -4.56 4.03 10.88
N ASN A 135 -4.17 4.74 9.80
CA ASN A 135 -5.11 5.59 9.06
C ASN A 135 -6.01 4.77 8.12
N ILE A 136 -5.48 3.66 7.58
CA ILE A 136 -6.26 2.73 6.78
C ILE A 136 -7.29 2.03 7.67
N GLU A 137 -6.87 1.56 8.83
CA GLU A 137 -7.73 0.94 9.83
C GLU A 137 -8.85 1.87 10.27
N LYS A 138 -8.52 3.11 10.62
CA LYS A 138 -9.51 4.15 10.93
C LYS A 138 -10.54 4.31 9.80
N LYS A 139 -10.10 4.29 8.54
CA LYS A 139 -10.98 4.38 7.36
C LYS A 139 -11.91 3.18 7.25
N LEU A 140 -11.47 2.00 7.70
CA LEU A 140 -12.24 0.76 7.75
C LEU A 140 -13.11 0.64 9.03
N GLY A 141 -13.07 1.63 9.92
CA GLY A 141 -13.82 1.63 11.18
C GLY A 141 -13.17 0.78 12.28
N ILE A 142 -11.91 0.41 12.14
CA ILE A 142 -11.14 -0.36 13.12
C ILE A 142 -10.60 0.59 14.19
N THR A 143 -10.77 0.20 15.46
CA THR A 143 -10.20 0.87 16.62
C THR A 143 -9.25 -0.09 17.33
N ARG A 144 -8.00 0.34 17.53
CA ARG A 144 -6.96 -0.44 18.22
C ARG A 144 -7.00 -0.24 19.73
N GLU A 145 -6.50 -1.21 20.47
CA GLU A 145 -6.16 -1.07 21.88
C GLU A 145 -4.80 -0.39 22.04
N ASP A 146 -3.84 -0.70 21.17
CA ASP A 146 -2.50 -0.10 21.15
C ASP A 146 -2.54 1.40 20.84
N ARG A 147 -1.84 2.18 21.70
CA ARG A 147 -1.71 3.65 21.60
C ARG A 147 -0.26 4.10 21.37
N TYR A 148 0.67 3.17 21.36
CA TYR A 148 2.09 3.45 21.32
C TYR A 148 2.60 3.61 19.87
N ASN A 149 3.83 4.07 19.75
CA ASN A 149 4.57 4.13 18.49
C ASN A 149 5.85 3.31 18.60
N GLY A 150 6.46 2.93 17.48
CA GLY A 150 7.65 2.09 17.45
C GLY A 150 8.83 2.63 18.28
N GLY A 151 8.97 3.98 18.40
CA GLY A 151 10.02 4.58 19.24
C GLY A 151 9.80 4.30 20.73
N GLU A 152 8.55 4.32 21.21
CA GLU A 152 8.18 3.95 22.58
C GLU A 152 8.39 2.45 22.80
N CYS A 153 8.06 1.60 21.81
CA CYS A 153 8.25 0.16 21.88
C CYS A 153 9.73 -0.22 22.02
N ILE A 154 10.65 0.48 21.37
CA ILE A 154 12.10 0.32 21.62
C ILE A 154 12.45 0.59 23.08
N SER A 155 11.85 1.59 23.69
CA SER A 155 12.10 1.93 25.10
C SER A 155 11.54 0.85 26.04
N PHE A 156 10.35 0.33 25.76
CA PHE A 156 9.73 -0.76 26.51
C PHE A 156 10.56 -2.05 26.39
N TYR A 157 11.01 -2.41 25.18
CA TYR A 157 11.88 -3.56 24.99
C TYR A 157 13.16 -3.44 25.81
N LYS A 158 13.85 -2.28 25.78
CA LYS A 158 15.06 -2.05 26.58
C LYS A 158 14.81 -2.14 28.08
N ASP A 159 13.68 -1.63 28.56
CA ASP A 159 13.29 -1.75 29.96
C ASP A 159 13.03 -3.21 30.35
N TYR A 160 12.31 -3.95 29.50
CA TYR A 160 12.09 -5.39 29.69
C TYR A 160 13.40 -6.18 29.76
N VAL A 161 14.31 -5.96 28.81
CA VAL A 161 15.61 -6.67 28.80
C VAL A 161 16.40 -6.40 30.07
N LYS A 162 16.43 -5.13 30.52
CA LYS A 162 17.22 -4.69 31.67
C LYS A 162 16.59 -5.07 33.01
N ASN A 163 15.30 -4.84 33.17
CA ASN A 163 14.60 -4.88 34.45
C ASN A 163 13.59 -6.05 34.54
N LYS A 164 13.40 -6.81 33.45
CA LYS A 164 12.38 -7.86 33.32
C LYS A 164 10.97 -7.34 33.67
N ASN A 165 10.70 -6.08 33.31
CA ASN A 165 9.42 -5.41 33.54
C ASN A 165 8.34 -6.02 32.65
N GLN A 166 7.39 -6.74 33.23
CA GLN A 166 6.32 -7.42 32.52
C GLN A 166 5.38 -6.42 31.81
N GLU A 167 5.09 -5.29 32.42
CA GLU A 167 4.24 -4.26 31.79
C GLU A 167 4.87 -3.70 30.50
N SER A 168 6.20 -3.51 30.51
CA SER A 168 6.94 -3.10 29.30
C SER A 168 6.90 -4.19 28.23
N PHE A 169 7.00 -5.46 28.61
CA PHE A 169 6.85 -6.60 27.70
C PHE A 169 5.47 -6.60 27.05
N ASP A 170 4.41 -6.50 27.84
CA ASP A 170 3.03 -6.55 27.36
C ASP A 170 2.73 -5.40 26.38
N ARG A 171 3.31 -4.21 26.59
CA ARG A 171 3.12 -3.04 25.74
C ARG A 171 3.71 -3.20 24.32
N PHE A 172 4.97 -3.63 24.19
CA PHE A 172 5.56 -3.80 22.87
C PHE A 172 5.00 -5.03 22.14
N VAL A 173 4.64 -6.08 22.88
CA VAL A 173 3.95 -7.24 22.31
C VAL A 173 2.58 -6.86 21.76
N LEU A 174 1.79 -6.08 22.52
CA LEU A 174 0.48 -5.59 22.07
C LEU A 174 0.61 -4.71 20.84
N HIS A 175 1.64 -3.86 20.76
CA HIS A 175 1.86 -3.00 19.60
C HIS A 175 1.97 -3.80 18.31
N ASN A 176 2.91 -4.75 18.28
CA ASN A 176 3.09 -5.62 17.11
C ASN A 176 1.89 -6.56 16.90
N TYR A 177 1.26 -7.06 17.97
CA TYR A 177 0.05 -7.88 17.86
C TYR A 177 -1.08 -7.13 17.13
N ASP A 178 -1.35 -5.87 17.48
CA ASP A 178 -2.36 -5.05 16.81
C ASP A 178 -1.97 -4.75 15.34
N ASP A 179 -0.67 -4.54 15.04
CA ASP A 179 -0.19 -4.37 13.67
C ASP A 179 -0.48 -5.64 12.83
N LEU A 180 -0.26 -6.82 13.39
CA LEU A 180 -0.52 -8.10 12.75
C LEU A 180 -2.01 -8.43 12.63
N LEU A 181 -2.77 -8.22 13.72
CA LEU A 181 -4.22 -8.52 13.79
C LEU A 181 -5.00 -7.77 12.70
N TYR A 182 -4.63 -6.52 12.47
CA TYR A 182 -5.35 -5.64 11.54
C TYR A 182 -4.72 -5.56 10.15
N MET A 183 -3.49 -6.03 9.93
CA MET A 183 -2.85 -6.00 8.60
C MET A 183 -3.68 -6.75 7.53
N PRO A 184 -4.19 -7.97 7.78
CA PRO A 184 -5.08 -8.63 6.82
C PRO A 184 -6.35 -7.81 6.55
N ALA A 185 -6.96 -7.21 7.58
CA ALA A 185 -8.14 -6.37 7.42
C ALA A 185 -7.86 -5.16 6.50
N THR A 186 -6.65 -4.59 6.55
CA THR A 186 -6.30 -3.45 5.69
C THR A 186 -6.31 -3.80 4.19
N MET A 187 -6.19 -5.08 3.80
CA MET A 187 -6.30 -5.47 2.40
C MET A 187 -7.67 -5.18 1.79
N SER A 188 -8.74 -5.14 2.61
CA SER A 188 -10.08 -4.79 2.12
C SER A 188 -10.16 -3.35 1.57
N ILE A 189 -9.22 -2.46 1.92
CA ILE A 189 -9.11 -1.12 1.32
C ILE A 189 -8.78 -1.19 -0.17
N LEU A 190 -8.10 -2.25 -0.63
CA LEU A 190 -7.78 -2.45 -2.05
C LEU A 190 -9.03 -2.80 -2.85
N ASP A 191 -9.98 -3.52 -2.27
CA ASP A 191 -11.28 -3.79 -2.90
C ASP A 191 -12.04 -2.47 -3.10
N LEU A 192 -12.07 -1.60 -2.07
CA LEU A 192 -12.64 -0.26 -2.18
C LEU A 192 -11.86 0.63 -3.16
N LEU A 193 -10.54 0.48 -3.25
CA LEU A 193 -9.74 1.19 -4.24
C LEU A 193 -10.13 0.75 -5.64
N ASP A 194 -10.22 -0.54 -5.90
CA ASP A 194 -10.58 -1.07 -7.22
C ASP A 194 -11.92 -0.53 -7.72
N GLU A 195 -12.92 -0.44 -6.85
CA GLU A 195 -14.21 0.19 -7.20
C GLU A 195 -14.05 1.65 -7.63
N LYS A 196 -13.09 2.38 -7.02
CA LYS A 196 -12.87 3.81 -7.30
C LYS A 196 -11.99 4.09 -8.50
N ILE A 197 -11.13 3.14 -8.88
CA ILE A 197 -10.22 3.27 -10.03
C ILE A 197 -10.68 2.48 -11.25
N THR A 198 -11.83 1.81 -11.16
CA THR A 198 -12.47 1.15 -12.29
C THR A 198 -13.54 2.06 -12.86
N ILE A 199 -13.51 2.26 -14.16
CA ILE A 199 -14.53 2.97 -14.94
C ILE A 199 -15.33 1.96 -15.76
N ASP A 200 -16.58 2.28 -16.05
CA ASP A 200 -17.46 1.50 -16.91
C ASP A 200 -17.75 2.29 -18.20
N ILE A 201 -17.51 1.68 -19.35
CA ILE A 201 -17.80 2.23 -20.66
C ILE A 201 -18.63 1.18 -21.41
N ASP A 202 -19.90 1.45 -21.58
CA ASP A 202 -20.85 0.57 -22.28
C ASP A 202 -20.85 -0.88 -21.72
N GLY A 203 -20.79 -1.02 -20.38
CA GLY A 203 -20.79 -2.30 -19.69
C GLY A 203 -19.44 -3.01 -19.64
N ARG A 204 -18.39 -2.39 -20.18
CA ARG A 204 -17.01 -2.89 -20.12
C ARG A 204 -16.24 -2.19 -19.01
N LYS A 205 -15.54 -2.94 -18.19
CA LYS A 205 -14.78 -2.41 -17.05
C LYS A 205 -13.32 -2.21 -17.40
N TYR A 206 -12.83 -1.02 -17.13
CA TYR A 206 -11.44 -0.61 -17.32
C TYR A 206 -10.86 -0.20 -15.98
N LYS A 207 -9.88 -0.94 -15.48
CA LYS A 207 -9.19 -0.65 -14.25
C LYS A 207 -7.95 0.17 -14.53
N PHE A 208 -7.85 1.35 -13.92
CA PHE A 208 -6.65 2.19 -13.99
C PHE A 208 -5.42 1.42 -13.50
N ASP A 209 -4.39 1.37 -14.32
CA ASP A 209 -3.11 0.72 -14.01
C ASP A 209 -2.07 1.77 -13.62
N LYS A 210 -1.75 2.66 -14.53
CA LYS A 210 -0.71 3.68 -14.31
C LYS A 210 -0.92 4.91 -15.17
N HIS A 211 -0.12 5.94 -14.87
CA HIS A 211 0.01 7.13 -15.68
C HIS A 211 1.46 7.60 -15.72
N SER A 212 1.80 8.39 -16.70
CA SER A 212 3.03 9.15 -16.75
C SER A 212 2.84 10.49 -17.45
N ILE A 213 3.66 11.48 -17.09
CA ILE A 213 3.70 12.77 -17.78
C ILE A 213 5.11 12.98 -18.28
N LYS A 214 5.30 12.96 -19.59
CA LYS A 214 6.58 13.24 -20.25
C LYS A 214 6.44 14.55 -21.03
N LYS A 215 7.19 15.59 -20.63
CA LYS A 215 7.02 16.96 -21.15
C LYS A 215 5.58 17.43 -20.94
N ASP A 216 4.82 17.54 -22.01
CA ASP A 216 3.42 17.96 -22.02
C ASP A 216 2.46 16.85 -22.47
N ILE A 217 2.91 15.60 -22.52
CA ILE A 217 2.06 14.45 -22.83
C ILE A 217 1.76 13.69 -21.54
N LEU A 218 0.47 13.58 -21.23
CA LEU A 218 -0.07 12.69 -20.22
C LEU A 218 -0.41 11.37 -20.87
N MET A 219 0.21 10.29 -20.42
CA MET A 219 -0.10 8.92 -20.82
C MET A 219 -0.84 8.23 -19.69
N ILE A 220 -1.90 7.49 -20.00
CA ILE A 220 -2.76 6.77 -19.05
C ILE A 220 -2.97 5.36 -19.58
N ASP A 221 -2.76 4.37 -18.72
CA ASP A 221 -3.03 2.96 -19.04
C ASP A 221 -4.12 2.41 -18.13
N PHE A 222 -5.03 1.66 -18.73
CA PHE A 222 -6.04 0.85 -18.05
C PHE A 222 -5.89 -0.61 -18.51
N THR A 223 -6.20 -1.53 -17.61
CA THR A 223 -6.37 -2.95 -17.92
C THR A 223 -7.86 -3.30 -18.03
N THR A 224 -8.19 -4.23 -18.88
CA THR A 224 -9.55 -4.76 -19.10
C THR A 224 -9.49 -6.21 -19.49
N ASP A 225 -10.57 -6.92 -19.34
CA ASP A 225 -10.78 -8.30 -19.83
C ASP A 225 -11.82 -8.36 -20.96
N MET A 226 -12.30 -7.20 -21.40
CA MET A 226 -13.37 -7.05 -22.41
C MET A 226 -13.05 -5.91 -23.40
N GLY A 227 -11.78 -5.66 -23.68
CA GLY A 227 -11.34 -4.61 -24.61
C GLY A 227 -11.71 -4.92 -26.06
N ILE A 228 -11.70 -3.90 -26.88
CA ILE A 228 -11.93 -3.99 -28.31
C ILE A 228 -10.77 -3.33 -29.06
N ASN A 229 -10.43 -3.86 -30.23
CA ASN A 229 -9.39 -3.24 -31.04
C ASN A 229 -9.91 -1.91 -31.60
N THR A 230 -9.37 -0.81 -31.07
CA THR A 230 -9.77 0.55 -31.44
C THR A 230 -8.54 1.46 -31.50
N TYR A 231 -8.51 2.32 -32.48
CA TYR A 231 -7.54 3.40 -32.59
C TYR A 231 -8.27 4.70 -32.97
N VAL A 232 -8.12 5.74 -32.14
CA VAL A 232 -8.68 7.06 -32.36
C VAL A 232 -7.57 8.10 -32.16
N GLU A 233 -7.34 8.94 -33.14
CA GLU A 233 -6.41 10.06 -33.05
C GLU A 233 -7.13 11.34 -33.42
N GLU A 234 -7.15 12.28 -32.49
CA GLU A 234 -7.78 13.58 -32.62
C GLU A 234 -6.82 14.70 -32.18
N THR A 235 -7.16 15.93 -32.49
CA THR A 235 -6.34 17.05 -32.03
C THR A 235 -6.31 17.13 -30.51
N GLY A 236 -5.17 16.74 -29.93
CA GLY A 236 -4.91 16.82 -28.48
C GLY A 236 -5.07 15.54 -27.71
N TYR A 237 -5.56 14.45 -28.32
CA TYR A 237 -5.57 13.15 -27.67
C TYR A 237 -5.47 11.97 -28.65
N LEU A 238 -5.00 10.83 -28.13
CA LEU A 238 -4.95 9.53 -28.80
C LEU A 238 -5.54 8.49 -27.87
N ILE A 239 -6.28 7.54 -28.42
CA ILE A 239 -6.78 6.35 -27.75
C ILE A 239 -6.38 5.12 -28.56
N GLU A 240 -5.69 4.19 -27.94
CA GLU A 240 -5.35 2.89 -28.48
C GLU A 240 -5.87 1.82 -27.52
N GLU A 241 -6.62 0.88 -28.01
CA GLU A 241 -7.21 -0.18 -27.20
C GLU A 241 -7.07 -1.53 -27.89
N ASP A 242 -6.72 -2.55 -27.13
CA ASP A 242 -6.74 -3.96 -27.52
C ASP A 242 -7.61 -4.78 -26.52
N GLU A 243 -7.54 -6.10 -26.59
CA GLU A 243 -8.36 -6.99 -25.78
C GLU A 243 -8.09 -6.87 -24.27
N GLU A 244 -6.87 -6.45 -23.87
CA GLU A 244 -6.42 -6.46 -22.47
C GLU A 244 -6.12 -5.06 -21.93
N ARG A 245 -5.93 -4.07 -22.82
CA ARG A 245 -5.42 -2.76 -22.44
C ARG A 245 -6.12 -1.64 -23.20
N ARG A 246 -6.34 -0.52 -22.50
CA ARG A 246 -6.71 0.77 -23.07
C ARG A 246 -5.64 1.80 -22.72
N HIS A 247 -5.00 2.38 -23.73
CA HIS A 247 -3.99 3.42 -23.62
C HIS A 247 -4.52 4.74 -24.14
N LEU A 248 -4.30 5.82 -23.36
CA LEU A 248 -4.70 7.17 -23.75
C LEU A 248 -3.50 8.11 -23.62
N GLU A 249 -3.36 8.99 -24.60
CA GLU A 249 -2.42 10.12 -24.55
C GLU A 249 -3.16 11.44 -24.68
N PHE A 250 -2.81 12.43 -23.87
CA PHE A 250 -3.37 13.78 -23.92
C PHE A 250 -2.25 14.82 -23.98
N THR A 251 -2.38 15.81 -24.87
CA THR A 251 -1.49 16.96 -24.90
C THR A 251 -1.93 17.98 -23.85
N LEU A 252 -1.15 18.12 -22.77
CA LEU A 252 -1.40 19.07 -21.70
C LEU A 252 -0.99 20.48 -22.08
N LYS A 253 -1.79 21.46 -21.68
CA LYS A 253 -1.39 22.86 -21.65
C LYS A 253 -0.68 23.19 -20.33
N THR A 254 0.19 24.18 -20.38
CA THR A 254 0.88 24.71 -19.20
C THR A 254 0.53 26.17 -19.02
N GLY A 255 0.14 26.55 -17.82
CA GLY A 255 -0.18 27.92 -17.44
C GLY A 255 0.26 28.25 -16.03
N TYR A 256 -0.09 29.45 -15.57
CA TYR A 256 0.17 29.91 -14.21
C TYR A 256 -1.13 30.45 -13.61
N MET A 257 -1.37 30.09 -12.37
CA MET A 257 -2.49 30.60 -11.58
C MET A 257 -2.23 32.05 -11.13
N LYS A 258 -3.26 32.73 -10.62
CA LYS A 258 -3.12 34.10 -10.09
C LYS A 258 -2.08 34.24 -8.97
N ASP A 259 -1.85 33.18 -8.22
CA ASP A 259 -0.84 33.08 -7.14
C ASP A 259 0.54 32.58 -7.63
N ALA A 260 0.77 32.62 -8.96
CA ALA A 260 2.00 32.18 -9.63
C ALA A 260 2.32 30.68 -9.54
N ARG A 261 1.43 29.84 -9.04
CA ARG A 261 1.60 28.38 -9.10
C ARG A 261 1.47 27.88 -10.53
N LYS A 262 2.41 27.04 -10.96
CA LYS A 262 2.38 26.39 -12.28
C LYS A 262 1.31 25.31 -12.31
N VAL A 263 0.48 25.31 -13.36
CA VAL A 263 -0.55 24.31 -13.61
C VAL A 263 -0.35 23.64 -14.97
N LYS A 264 -0.50 22.28 -14.99
CA LYS A 264 -0.70 21.49 -16.21
C LYS A 264 -2.15 21.08 -16.28
N TYR A 265 -2.80 21.27 -17.43
CA TYR A 265 -4.24 21.14 -17.55
C TYR A 265 -4.69 20.73 -18.95
N LEU A 266 -5.95 20.32 -19.03
CA LEU A 266 -6.71 20.16 -20.27
C LEU A 266 -7.87 21.18 -20.29
N GLU A 267 -8.31 21.56 -21.48
CA GLU A 267 -9.54 22.36 -21.63
C GLU A 267 -10.75 21.45 -21.78
N LYS A 268 -11.83 21.69 -21.04
CA LYS A 268 -13.08 20.92 -21.15
C LYS A 268 -13.65 20.95 -22.58
N SER A 269 -13.39 22.00 -23.32
CA SER A 269 -13.82 22.11 -24.72
C SER A 269 -13.21 21.04 -25.62
N SER A 270 -12.01 20.52 -25.28
CA SER A 270 -11.36 19.43 -26.01
C SER A 270 -11.79 18.03 -25.54
N LEU A 271 -12.65 17.94 -24.51
CA LEU A 271 -13.10 16.69 -23.90
C LEU A 271 -14.61 16.53 -24.09
N ALA A 272 -15.05 16.35 -25.36
CA ALA A 272 -16.48 16.46 -25.73
C ALA A 272 -17.40 15.49 -24.95
N SER A 273 -16.95 14.26 -24.67
CA SER A 273 -17.69 13.22 -23.93
C SER A 273 -17.74 13.46 -22.42
N LEU A 274 -16.84 14.26 -21.86
CA LEU A 274 -16.72 14.52 -20.41
C LEU A 274 -17.14 15.93 -19.98
N LYS A 275 -17.84 16.68 -20.83
CA LYS A 275 -18.22 18.08 -20.53
C LYS A 275 -19.07 18.26 -19.27
N SER A 276 -19.81 17.24 -18.87
CA SER A 276 -20.69 17.26 -17.69
C SER A 276 -20.05 16.71 -16.43
N GLU A 277 -18.81 16.20 -16.50
CA GLU A 277 -18.13 15.64 -15.36
C GLU A 277 -17.57 16.72 -14.42
N ASP A 278 -17.71 16.49 -13.10
CA ASP A 278 -17.07 17.30 -12.08
C ASP A 278 -15.64 16.81 -11.85
N PHE A 279 -14.68 17.69 -12.01
CA PHE A 279 -13.27 17.40 -11.78
C PHE A 279 -12.79 17.98 -10.44
N ASP A 280 -11.87 17.28 -9.77
CA ASP A 280 -11.28 17.78 -8.53
C ASP A 280 -10.41 19.02 -8.81
N GLY A 281 -10.51 20.05 -7.96
CA GLY A 281 -9.66 21.23 -8.02
C GLY A 281 -10.10 22.28 -9.07
N GLU A 282 -11.28 22.14 -9.65
CA GLU A 282 -11.83 23.15 -10.59
C GLU A 282 -12.00 24.52 -9.90
N GLU A 283 -12.33 24.52 -8.61
CA GLU A 283 -12.43 25.74 -7.81
C GLU A 283 -11.10 26.51 -7.65
N LEU A 284 -9.99 25.85 -7.97
CA LEU A 284 -8.64 26.41 -7.88
C LEU A 284 -8.16 27.05 -9.21
N VAL A 285 -8.86 26.80 -10.31
CA VAL A 285 -8.46 27.21 -11.68
C VAL A 285 -9.57 28.02 -12.35
N GLU A 286 -9.31 28.53 -13.56
CA GLU A 286 -10.31 29.23 -14.36
C GLU A 286 -11.37 28.24 -14.88
N GLU A 287 -12.58 28.75 -15.10
CA GLU A 287 -13.68 27.98 -15.66
C GLU A 287 -13.29 27.32 -17.01
N GLY A 288 -13.72 26.06 -17.19
CA GLY A 288 -13.41 25.30 -18.40
C GLY A 288 -12.05 24.60 -18.41
N ILE A 289 -11.30 24.67 -17.32
CA ILE A 289 -10.01 24.00 -17.15
C ILE A 289 -10.16 22.75 -16.26
N VAL A 290 -9.57 21.64 -16.71
CA VAL A 290 -9.40 20.41 -15.92
C VAL A 290 -7.96 20.34 -15.43
N PRO A 291 -7.69 20.58 -14.14
CA PRO A 291 -6.33 20.54 -13.61
C PRO A 291 -5.86 19.08 -13.51
N ILE A 292 -4.67 18.82 -14.06
CA ILE A 292 -3.98 17.52 -13.96
C ILE A 292 -2.89 17.58 -12.88
N ARG A 293 -2.14 18.69 -12.84
CA ARG A 293 -1.12 18.94 -11.83
C ARG A 293 -1.04 20.42 -11.48
N ILE A 294 -1.05 20.75 -10.19
CA ILE A 294 -0.74 22.10 -9.69
C ILE A 294 0.52 21.99 -8.85
N GLN A 295 1.64 22.55 -9.32
CA GLN A 295 2.98 22.36 -8.75
C GLN A 295 3.30 20.87 -8.58
N ASN A 296 3.41 20.39 -7.31
CA ASN A 296 3.69 18.99 -6.98
C ASN A 296 2.43 18.15 -6.70
N LYS A 297 1.24 18.79 -6.62
CA LYS A 297 -0.02 18.08 -6.39
C LYS A 297 -0.57 17.56 -7.72
N LEU A 298 -0.75 16.25 -7.81
CA LEU A 298 -1.35 15.55 -8.94
C LEU A 298 -2.82 15.22 -8.63
N PHE A 299 -3.72 15.41 -9.61
CA PHE A 299 -5.14 15.11 -9.48
C PHE A 299 -5.45 13.74 -10.11
N ILE A 300 -5.13 12.66 -9.40
CA ILE A 300 -5.27 11.28 -9.89
C ILE A 300 -6.71 10.96 -10.29
N ARG A 301 -7.71 11.42 -9.55
CA ARG A 301 -9.13 11.18 -9.90
C ARG A 301 -9.51 11.80 -11.24
N ASN A 302 -8.96 12.97 -11.57
CA ASN A 302 -9.16 13.59 -12.88
C ASN A 302 -8.56 12.71 -13.98
N ILE A 303 -7.33 12.19 -13.75
CA ILE A 303 -6.65 11.30 -14.69
C ILE A 303 -7.47 10.02 -14.92
N ILE A 304 -8.03 9.42 -13.88
CA ILE A 304 -8.87 8.21 -14.00
C ILE A 304 -10.15 8.51 -14.80
N LYS A 305 -10.81 9.65 -14.53
CA LYS A 305 -12.02 10.06 -15.27
C LYS A 305 -11.79 10.27 -16.77
N LEU A 306 -10.58 10.70 -17.17
CA LEU A 306 -10.22 10.83 -18.58
C LEU A 306 -10.29 9.48 -19.34
N GLY A 307 -10.21 8.37 -18.65
CA GLY A 307 -10.37 7.03 -19.24
C GLY A 307 -11.73 6.81 -19.89
N SER A 308 -12.76 7.56 -19.49
CA SER A 308 -14.13 7.45 -20.01
C SER A 308 -14.36 8.21 -21.33
N ILE A 309 -13.33 8.79 -21.94
CA ILE A 309 -13.39 9.42 -23.29
C ILE A 309 -13.45 8.33 -24.39
#